data_48012dd1aa8b9d1ab65a8ea44f258ed9
#
_entry.id   48012dd1aa8b9d1ab65a8ea44f258ed9
#
_cell.length_a   1.000
_cell.length_b   1.000
_cell.length_c   1.000
_cell.angle_alpha   90.00
_cell.angle_beta   90.00
_cell.angle_gamma   90.00
#
_symmetry.space_group_name_H-M   'P 1'
#
loop_
_entity.id
_entity.type
_entity.pdbx_description
1 polymer ?
#
loop_
_entity_poly.entity_id
_entity_poly.type
_entity_poly.pdbx_seq_one_letter_code
_entity_poly.pdbx_strand_id
1 'polypeptide(L)'
;MLVSATEMINKAHEGHYAIGAFNINNLEWTKAILAAAEEAKSPVMLGVSEGAAKYMCGFKTVAAMVKEIHDAMGITVPVALHLDHGSYEGAKAAIEAGFTSVMFDGSHYAFEENLEKSKEMIALAHSKGLSIECEVGGIGGEEDGVISAGELADPQECKTIADLGVDFLAAGIGNIHGKYPANWAGLNFDRLEEIQNVTNGNPLVLHGGSGIPREQVQKAITLGVSKVNVNTECQLVFAEATRKYIEAGKDQEGKGYDPRKLLKPGADAITALCKEMMENFFGSAGKAE
;
A
#
# COMPACT_ATOMS: atom_id res chain seq x y z
N MET A 1 -0.47 -14.75 12.36
CA MET A 1 -1.89 -14.29 12.26
C MET A 1 -1.88 -12.88 11.67
N LEU A 2 -2.76 -12.58 10.70
CA LEU A 2 -2.89 -11.24 10.18
C LEU A 2 -3.40 -10.28 11.26
N VAL A 3 -2.92 -9.04 11.27
CA VAL A 3 -3.21 -8.02 12.30
C VAL A 3 -3.82 -6.76 11.70
N SER A 4 -4.52 -5.97 12.52
CA SER A 4 -4.86 -4.58 12.18
C SER A 4 -3.57 -3.76 12.00
N ALA A 5 -3.60 -2.77 11.11
CA ALA A 5 -2.42 -1.94 10.87
C ALA A 5 -2.24 -0.82 11.92
N THR A 6 -3.23 -0.56 12.77
CA THR A 6 -3.20 0.56 13.73
C THR A 6 -1.91 0.61 14.55
N GLU A 7 -1.54 -0.51 15.20
CA GLU A 7 -0.35 -0.53 16.06
C GLU A 7 0.95 -0.37 15.27
N MET A 8 1.10 -1.08 14.13
CA MET A 8 2.33 -0.99 13.33
C MET A 8 2.51 0.39 12.71
N ILE A 9 1.43 1.06 12.30
CA ILE A 9 1.48 2.42 11.75
C ILE A 9 1.82 3.45 12.84
N ASN A 10 1.24 3.33 14.03
CA ASN A 10 1.58 4.21 15.14
C ASN A 10 3.05 4.07 15.55
N LYS A 11 3.56 2.84 15.67
CA LYS A 11 5.00 2.59 15.91
C LYS A 11 5.88 3.18 14.81
N ALA A 12 5.46 3.09 13.54
CA ALA A 12 6.18 3.67 12.43
C ALA A 12 6.22 5.20 12.53
N HIS A 13 5.10 5.81 12.85
CA HIS A 13 4.97 7.25 13.03
C HIS A 13 5.88 7.76 14.16
N GLU A 14 5.81 7.15 15.33
CA GLU A 14 6.65 7.49 16.48
C GLU A 14 8.14 7.23 16.24
N GLY A 15 8.45 6.17 15.49
CA GLY A 15 9.81 5.75 15.16
C GLY A 15 10.42 6.42 13.93
N HIS A 16 9.69 7.31 13.24
CA HIS A 16 10.12 7.98 12.01
C HIS A 16 10.60 7.00 10.92
N TYR A 17 9.83 5.95 10.69
CA TYR A 17 9.96 5.03 9.56
C TYR A 17 8.60 4.83 8.90
N ALA A 18 8.53 4.17 7.76
CA ALA A 18 7.26 3.88 7.12
C ALA A 18 7.05 2.39 6.88
N ILE A 19 5.79 1.95 6.98
CA ILE A 19 5.39 0.60 6.57
C ILE A 19 5.21 0.57 5.06
N GLY A 20 5.87 -0.38 4.38
CA GLY A 20 5.64 -0.64 2.97
C GLY A 20 4.27 -1.30 2.78
N ALA A 21 3.43 -0.69 1.96
CA ALA A 21 2.18 -1.27 1.48
C ALA A 21 2.38 -1.67 0.02
N PHE A 22 2.61 -2.97 -0.21
CA PHE A 22 2.87 -3.54 -1.52
C PHE A 22 1.61 -4.20 -2.05
N ASN A 23 1.19 -3.83 -3.28
CA ASN A 23 0.01 -4.42 -3.90
C ASN A 23 0.29 -5.86 -4.34
N ILE A 24 -0.67 -6.75 -4.09
CA ILE A 24 -0.65 -8.14 -4.52
C ILE A 24 -1.67 -8.38 -5.65
N ASN A 25 -1.31 -9.22 -6.61
CA ASN A 25 -2.17 -9.57 -7.74
C ASN A 25 -2.39 -11.08 -7.88
N ASN A 26 -1.60 -11.91 -7.19
CA ASN A 26 -1.67 -13.37 -7.26
C ASN A 26 -0.81 -14.04 -6.17
N LEU A 27 -0.68 -15.36 -6.25
CA LEU A 27 0.12 -16.20 -5.38
C LEU A 27 1.60 -15.78 -5.33
N GLU A 28 2.21 -15.52 -6.50
CA GLU A 28 3.64 -15.20 -6.62
C GLU A 28 3.98 -13.90 -5.91
N TRP A 29 3.16 -12.84 -6.11
CA TRP A 29 3.32 -11.56 -5.40
C TRP A 29 3.21 -11.73 -3.90
N THR A 30 2.17 -12.43 -3.44
CA THR A 30 1.92 -12.65 -2.01
C THR A 30 3.10 -13.33 -1.34
N LYS A 31 3.60 -14.42 -1.94
CA LYS A 31 4.77 -15.15 -1.42
C LYS A 31 6.04 -14.30 -1.43
N ALA A 32 6.27 -13.57 -2.51
CA ALA A 32 7.48 -12.76 -2.67
C ALA A 32 7.58 -11.64 -1.64
N ILE A 33 6.48 -10.91 -1.42
CA ILE A 33 6.41 -9.81 -0.46
C ILE A 33 6.51 -10.31 0.98
N LEU A 34 5.82 -11.41 1.31
CA LEU A 34 5.92 -12.03 2.63
C LEU A 34 7.32 -12.56 2.93
N ALA A 35 7.99 -13.15 1.94
CA ALA A 35 9.39 -13.60 2.09
C ALA A 35 10.32 -12.39 2.35
N ALA A 36 10.17 -11.29 1.61
CA ALA A 36 10.93 -10.07 1.82
C ALA A 36 10.74 -9.50 3.23
N ALA A 37 9.49 -9.43 3.70
CA ALA A 37 9.14 -8.93 5.02
C ALA A 37 9.74 -9.79 6.15
N GLU A 38 9.63 -11.12 6.02
CA GLU A 38 10.21 -12.06 6.99
C GLU A 38 11.74 -12.00 7.04
N GLU A 39 12.40 -11.93 5.87
CA GLU A 39 13.85 -11.79 5.78
C GLU A 39 14.36 -10.46 6.34
N ALA A 40 13.66 -9.37 6.05
CA ALA A 40 14.01 -8.03 6.55
C ALA A 40 13.58 -7.80 8.00
N LYS A 41 12.81 -8.71 8.62
CA LYS A 41 12.14 -8.49 9.91
C LYS A 41 11.41 -7.15 9.95
N SER A 42 10.63 -6.91 8.91
CA SER A 42 9.84 -5.69 8.71
C SER A 42 8.36 -5.98 8.82
N PRO A 43 7.58 -5.19 9.54
CA PRO A 43 6.13 -5.21 9.38
C PRO A 43 5.76 -4.81 7.96
N VAL A 44 4.65 -5.33 7.43
CA VAL A 44 4.24 -5.10 6.03
C VAL A 44 2.72 -5.05 5.87
N MET A 45 2.26 -4.29 4.89
CA MET A 45 0.87 -4.31 4.44
C MET A 45 0.79 -4.90 3.03
N LEU A 46 -0.14 -5.83 2.84
CA LEU A 46 -0.48 -6.38 1.52
C LEU A 46 -1.69 -5.60 1.00
N GLY A 47 -1.46 -4.72 0.03
CA GLY A 47 -2.50 -3.91 -0.60
C GLY A 47 -3.25 -4.70 -1.66
N VAL A 48 -4.57 -4.54 -1.71
CA VAL A 48 -5.44 -5.18 -2.70
C VAL A 48 -6.46 -4.17 -3.18
N SER A 49 -6.38 -3.77 -4.46
CA SER A 49 -7.43 -2.95 -5.08
C SER A 49 -8.67 -3.78 -5.42
N GLU A 50 -9.79 -3.13 -5.68
CA GLU A 50 -11.00 -3.83 -6.13
C GLU A 50 -10.79 -4.56 -7.46
N GLY A 51 -10.00 -3.97 -8.37
CA GLY A 51 -9.61 -4.60 -9.62
C GLY A 51 -8.78 -5.86 -9.41
N ALA A 52 -7.79 -5.81 -8.53
CA ALA A 52 -6.98 -6.98 -8.15
C ALA A 52 -7.82 -8.06 -7.45
N ALA A 53 -8.73 -7.66 -6.56
CA ALA A 53 -9.65 -8.60 -5.91
C ALA A 53 -10.55 -9.29 -6.92
N LYS A 54 -11.10 -8.56 -7.88
CA LYS A 54 -11.90 -9.12 -8.97
C LYS A 54 -11.09 -10.10 -9.81
N TYR A 55 -9.85 -9.76 -10.16
CA TYR A 55 -8.94 -10.65 -10.89
C TYR A 55 -8.67 -11.95 -10.11
N MET A 56 -8.51 -11.88 -8.80
CA MET A 56 -8.29 -13.02 -7.90
C MET A 56 -9.59 -13.72 -7.45
N CYS A 57 -10.73 -13.52 -8.14
CA CYS A 57 -12.04 -14.11 -7.85
C CYS A 57 -12.73 -13.63 -6.56
N GLY A 58 -12.41 -12.45 -6.07
CA GLY A 58 -13.13 -11.76 -5.00
C GLY A 58 -12.40 -11.70 -3.65
N PHE A 59 -12.85 -10.81 -2.78
CA PHE A 59 -12.23 -10.53 -1.48
C PHE A 59 -12.07 -11.76 -0.58
N LYS A 60 -13.05 -12.66 -0.54
CA LYS A 60 -12.99 -13.88 0.26
C LYS A 60 -11.88 -14.83 -0.21
N THR A 61 -11.70 -14.94 -1.53
CA THR A 61 -10.61 -15.74 -2.12
C THR A 61 -9.26 -15.16 -1.75
N VAL A 62 -9.12 -13.83 -1.83
CA VAL A 62 -7.90 -13.13 -1.45
C VAL A 62 -7.60 -13.34 0.04
N ALA A 63 -8.57 -13.12 0.91
CA ALA A 63 -8.40 -13.28 2.36
C ALA A 63 -7.97 -14.71 2.73
N ALA A 64 -8.61 -15.73 2.12
CA ALA A 64 -8.24 -17.12 2.33
C ALA A 64 -6.82 -17.42 1.81
N MET A 65 -6.50 -16.99 0.59
CA MET A 65 -5.18 -17.18 -0.01
C MET A 65 -4.08 -16.57 0.85
N VAL A 66 -4.23 -15.31 1.25
CA VAL A 66 -3.21 -14.61 2.04
C VAL A 66 -3.02 -15.27 3.39
N LYS A 67 -4.12 -15.61 4.08
CA LYS A 67 -4.08 -16.27 5.38
C LYS A 67 -3.36 -17.62 5.31
N GLU A 68 -3.73 -18.48 4.36
CA GLU A 68 -3.15 -19.81 4.24
C GLU A 68 -1.67 -19.76 3.79
N ILE A 69 -1.28 -18.80 2.95
CA ILE A 69 0.12 -18.59 2.57
C ILE A 69 0.93 -18.10 3.78
N HIS A 70 0.43 -17.11 4.51
CA HIS A 70 1.06 -16.59 5.72
C HIS A 70 1.38 -17.73 6.71
N ASP A 71 0.37 -18.55 7.01
CA ASP A 71 0.49 -19.64 7.97
C ASP A 71 1.43 -20.77 7.44
N ALA A 72 1.32 -21.13 6.16
CA ALA A 72 2.17 -22.16 5.54
C ALA A 72 3.65 -21.73 5.43
N MET A 73 3.92 -20.43 5.24
CA MET A 73 5.29 -19.89 5.22
C MET A 73 5.87 -19.66 6.62
N GLY A 74 5.06 -19.77 7.67
CA GLY A 74 5.50 -19.53 9.05
C GLY A 74 5.93 -18.10 9.29
N ILE A 75 5.22 -17.13 8.69
CA ILE A 75 5.53 -15.70 8.81
C ILE A 75 5.35 -15.24 10.26
N THR A 76 6.37 -14.60 10.81
CA THR A 76 6.41 -14.13 12.20
C THR A 76 6.24 -12.63 12.35
N VAL A 77 6.53 -11.87 11.30
CA VAL A 77 6.39 -10.41 11.30
C VAL A 77 4.92 -9.98 11.24
N PRO A 78 4.55 -8.80 11.77
CA PRO A 78 3.21 -8.25 11.64
C PRO A 78 2.83 -8.04 10.17
N VAL A 79 1.68 -8.58 9.74
CA VAL A 79 1.15 -8.44 8.38
C VAL A 79 -0.29 -7.96 8.45
N ALA A 80 -0.62 -6.88 7.76
CA ALA A 80 -1.99 -6.45 7.55
C ALA A 80 -2.44 -6.72 6.11
N LEU A 81 -3.63 -7.28 5.95
CA LEU A 81 -4.31 -7.39 4.65
C LEU A 81 -5.20 -6.16 4.48
N HIS A 82 -4.88 -5.31 3.51
CA HIS A 82 -5.42 -3.98 3.35
C HIS A 82 -6.15 -3.80 2.01
N LEU A 83 -7.41 -3.34 2.05
CA LEU A 83 -8.08 -2.85 0.85
C LEU A 83 -7.49 -1.50 0.45
N ASP A 84 -7.04 -1.38 -0.79
CA ASP A 84 -6.45 -0.18 -1.37
C ASP A 84 -7.45 0.50 -2.31
N HIS A 85 -7.66 1.81 -2.19
CA HIS A 85 -8.65 2.58 -2.95
C HIS A 85 -10.06 1.97 -2.99
N GLY A 86 -10.58 1.63 -1.80
CA GLY A 86 -11.91 1.01 -1.70
C GLY A 86 -13.05 1.99 -1.92
N SER A 87 -14.02 1.61 -2.76
CA SER A 87 -15.32 2.27 -2.78
C SER A 87 -16.08 2.05 -1.46
N TYR A 88 -17.14 2.80 -1.23
CA TYR A 88 -17.96 2.66 -0.04
C TYR A 88 -18.50 1.22 0.16
N GLU A 89 -18.98 0.59 -0.91
CA GLU A 89 -19.45 -0.78 -0.86
C GLU A 89 -18.30 -1.81 -0.86
N GLY A 90 -17.20 -1.51 -1.57
CA GLY A 90 -16.00 -2.33 -1.57
C GLY A 90 -15.37 -2.45 -0.18
N ALA A 91 -15.29 -1.34 0.56
CA ALA A 91 -14.77 -1.34 1.92
C ALA A 91 -15.62 -2.21 2.86
N LYS A 92 -16.96 -2.13 2.79
CA LYS A 92 -17.86 -3.02 3.54
C LYS A 92 -17.65 -4.48 3.20
N ALA A 93 -17.55 -4.79 1.89
CA ALA A 93 -17.37 -6.16 1.43
C ALA A 93 -16.01 -6.75 1.84
N ALA A 94 -14.95 -5.94 1.83
CA ALA A 94 -13.63 -6.36 2.29
C ALA A 94 -13.60 -6.63 3.81
N ILE A 95 -14.27 -5.78 4.62
CA ILE A 95 -14.45 -5.99 6.07
C ILE A 95 -15.12 -7.34 6.32
N GLU A 96 -16.21 -7.63 5.63
CA GLU A 96 -16.95 -8.89 5.77
C GLU A 96 -16.16 -10.12 5.28
N ALA A 97 -15.25 -9.92 4.33
CA ALA A 97 -14.41 -10.99 3.78
C ALA A 97 -13.21 -11.36 4.68
N GLY A 98 -12.92 -10.57 5.73
CA GLY A 98 -11.83 -10.84 6.66
C GLY A 98 -10.53 -10.08 6.39
N PHE A 99 -10.61 -8.95 5.70
CA PHE A 99 -9.52 -7.98 5.65
C PHE A 99 -9.28 -7.39 7.04
N THR A 100 -8.02 -7.09 7.37
CA THR A 100 -7.66 -6.57 8.70
C THR A 100 -7.45 -5.06 8.70
N SER A 101 -7.47 -4.45 7.52
CA SER A 101 -7.33 -3.02 7.28
C SER A 101 -8.08 -2.65 6.00
N VAL A 102 -8.68 -1.49 5.94
CA VAL A 102 -9.37 -1.01 4.74
C VAL A 102 -9.10 0.46 4.48
N MET A 103 -9.06 0.86 3.21
CA MET A 103 -9.16 2.24 2.81
C MET A 103 -10.55 2.51 2.24
N PHE A 104 -11.16 3.60 2.69
CA PHE A 104 -12.29 4.21 2.01
C PHE A 104 -11.77 5.43 1.24
N ASP A 105 -11.81 5.35 -0.07
CA ASP A 105 -11.44 6.43 -0.96
C ASP A 105 -12.68 7.25 -1.34
N GLY A 106 -12.86 8.35 -0.62
CA GLY A 106 -13.93 9.32 -0.86
C GLY A 106 -13.50 10.55 -1.66
N SER A 107 -12.28 10.56 -2.20
CA SER A 107 -11.68 11.74 -2.87
C SER A 107 -12.46 12.23 -4.10
N HIS A 108 -13.23 11.35 -4.74
CA HIS A 108 -14.07 11.68 -5.89
C HIS A 108 -15.46 12.23 -5.55
N TYR A 109 -15.85 12.25 -4.27
CA TYR A 109 -17.07 12.90 -3.80
C TYR A 109 -16.82 14.38 -3.46
N ALA A 110 -17.89 15.19 -3.37
CA ALA A 110 -17.80 16.46 -2.68
C ALA A 110 -17.39 16.24 -1.21
N PHE A 111 -16.67 17.19 -0.63
CA PHE A 111 -16.07 17.00 0.70
C PHE A 111 -17.10 16.62 1.78
N GLU A 112 -18.27 17.24 1.78
CA GLU A 112 -19.34 16.94 2.75
C GLU A 112 -19.80 15.47 2.65
N GLU A 113 -19.90 14.93 1.44
CA GLU A 113 -20.24 13.52 1.22
C GLU A 113 -19.09 12.60 1.61
N ASN A 114 -17.85 12.96 1.27
CA ASN A 114 -16.66 12.22 1.74
C ASN A 114 -16.63 12.15 3.27
N LEU A 115 -16.86 13.28 3.94
CA LEU A 115 -16.87 13.40 5.40
C LEU A 115 -17.91 12.47 6.06
N GLU A 116 -19.15 12.48 5.59
CA GLU A 116 -20.22 11.64 6.14
C GLU A 116 -19.94 10.15 5.92
N LYS A 117 -19.51 9.77 4.72
CA LYS A 117 -19.16 8.38 4.39
C LYS A 117 -17.92 7.91 5.17
N SER A 118 -16.91 8.76 5.32
CA SER A 118 -15.72 8.47 6.14
C SER A 118 -16.09 8.22 7.59
N LYS A 119 -16.97 9.04 8.17
CA LYS A 119 -17.47 8.85 9.54
C LYS A 119 -18.14 7.49 9.73
N GLU A 120 -19.00 7.09 8.81
CA GLU A 120 -19.67 5.79 8.86
C GLU A 120 -18.66 4.64 8.73
N MET A 121 -17.71 4.75 7.79
CA MET A 121 -16.72 3.70 7.55
C MET A 121 -15.71 3.56 8.71
N ILE A 122 -15.28 4.67 9.31
CA ILE A 122 -14.43 4.65 10.52
C ILE A 122 -15.15 3.92 11.65
N ALA A 123 -16.41 4.27 11.90
CA ALA A 123 -17.21 3.60 12.94
C ALA A 123 -17.38 2.09 12.66
N LEU A 124 -17.61 1.72 11.40
CA LEU A 124 -17.76 0.31 11.00
C LEU A 124 -16.46 -0.47 11.19
N ALA A 125 -15.34 0.03 10.67
CA ALA A 125 -14.03 -0.62 10.78
C ALA A 125 -13.62 -0.79 12.24
N HIS A 126 -13.72 0.25 13.06
CA HIS A 126 -13.38 0.21 14.48
C HIS A 126 -14.29 -0.72 15.27
N SER A 127 -15.58 -0.83 14.92
CA SER A 127 -16.50 -1.79 15.54
C SER A 127 -16.08 -3.26 15.36
N LYS A 128 -15.24 -3.52 14.35
CA LYS A 128 -14.66 -4.83 14.02
C LYS A 128 -13.21 -4.98 14.46
N GLY A 129 -12.63 -3.96 15.09
CA GLY A 129 -11.22 -3.95 15.49
C GLY A 129 -10.22 -3.84 14.33
N LEU A 130 -10.67 -3.27 13.20
CA LEU A 130 -9.87 -3.07 12.00
C LEU A 130 -9.33 -1.64 11.93
N SER A 131 -8.21 -1.44 11.26
CA SER A 131 -7.71 -0.12 10.91
C SER A 131 -8.37 0.41 9.64
N ILE A 132 -8.46 1.73 9.56
CA ILE A 132 -9.03 2.41 8.40
C ILE A 132 -8.17 3.58 7.94
N GLU A 133 -8.07 3.71 6.62
CA GLU A 133 -7.51 4.84 5.88
C GLU A 133 -8.63 5.61 5.19
N CYS A 134 -8.52 6.94 5.17
CA CYS A 134 -9.35 7.80 4.33
C CYS A 134 -8.46 8.69 3.46
N GLU A 135 -9.04 9.32 2.43
CA GLU A 135 -8.30 10.18 1.51
C GLU A 135 -8.91 11.58 1.41
N VAL A 136 -8.04 12.59 1.34
CA VAL A 136 -8.38 13.98 1.06
C VAL A 136 -7.51 14.51 -0.08
N GLY A 137 -8.12 15.30 -0.96
CA GLY A 137 -7.52 15.67 -2.24
C GLY A 137 -7.55 14.49 -3.21
N GLY A 138 -6.78 14.55 -4.27
CA GLY A 138 -6.75 13.47 -5.26
C GLY A 138 -5.32 13.10 -5.63
N ILE A 139 -5.03 11.79 -5.68
CA ILE A 139 -3.78 11.28 -6.22
C ILE A 139 -3.87 11.31 -7.76
N GLY A 140 -2.87 11.89 -8.42
CA GLY A 140 -2.80 11.92 -9.88
C GLY A 140 -2.44 10.57 -10.51
N GLY A 141 -2.52 10.48 -11.85
CA GLY A 141 -2.14 9.29 -12.60
C GLY A 141 -3.26 8.32 -12.84
N GLU A 142 -2.93 7.04 -13.01
CA GLU A 142 -3.89 5.97 -13.33
C GLU A 142 -3.79 4.84 -12.30
N GLU A 143 -4.93 4.50 -11.69
CA GLU A 143 -5.09 3.33 -10.81
C GLU A 143 -6.37 2.58 -11.18
N ASP A 144 -6.28 1.27 -11.41
CA ASP A 144 -7.39 0.39 -11.84
C ASP A 144 -8.22 0.92 -13.04
N GLY A 145 -7.56 1.63 -13.98
CA GLY A 145 -8.21 2.21 -15.15
C GLY A 145 -8.90 3.56 -14.91
N VAL A 146 -8.82 4.10 -13.72
CA VAL A 146 -9.29 5.47 -13.39
C VAL A 146 -8.12 6.44 -13.52
N ILE A 147 -8.31 7.49 -14.31
CA ILE A 147 -7.30 8.53 -14.53
C ILE A 147 -7.70 9.78 -13.75
N SER A 148 -6.78 10.29 -12.92
CA SER A 148 -6.93 11.52 -12.16
C SER A 148 -5.85 12.54 -12.53
N ALA A 149 -6.22 13.83 -12.57
CA ALA A 149 -5.24 14.91 -12.70
C ALA A 149 -4.45 15.16 -11.41
N GLY A 150 -4.94 14.64 -10.30
CA GLY A 150 -4.42 14.91 -8.97
C GLY A 150 -4.85 16.29 -8.44
N GLU A 151 -5.05 16.38 -7.14
CA GLU A 151 -5.39 17.62 -6.44
C GLU A 151 -4.62 17.67 -5.12
N LEU A 152 -4.06 18.85 -4.79
CA LEU A 152 -3.43 19.04 -3.48
C LEU A 152 -4.52 19.04 -2.39
N ALA A 153 -4.33 18.21 -1.38
CA ALA A 153 -5.25 18.12 -0.26
C ALA A 153 -5.37 19.47 0.49
N ASP A 154 -6.59 19.85 0.85
CA ASP A 154 -6.82 21.01 1.71
C ASP A 154 -6.51 20.64 3.17
N PRO A 155 -5.65 21.39 3.90
CA PRO A 155 -5.27 21.07 5.26
C PRO A 155 -6.45 21.06 6.25
N GLN A 156 -7.47 21.91 6.06
CA GLN A 156 -8.63 21.96 6.95
C GLN A 156 -9.57 20.78 6.71
N GLU A 157 -9.69 20.31 5.49
CA GLU A 157 -10.40 19.06 5.17
C GLU A 157 -9.66 17.86 5.78
N CYS A 158 -8.33 17.81 5.64
CA CYS A 158 -7.49 16.79 6.30
C CYS A 158 -7.70 16.80 7.81
N LYS A 159 -7.69 17.97 8.45
CA LYS A 159 -7.97 18.09 9.88
C LYS A 159 -9.34 17.54 10.24
N THR A 160 -10.36 17.88 9.46
CA THR A 160 -11.74 17.46 9.72
C THR A 160 -11.90 15.95 9.65
N ILE A 161 -11.28 15.28 8.68
CA ILE A 161 -11.27 13.80 8.59
C ILE A 161 -10.44 13.20 9.74
N ALA A 162 -9.26 13.76 10.05
CA ALA A 162 -8.42 13.29 11.15
C ALA A 162 -9.13 13.36 12.51
N ASP A 163 -9.90 14.43 12.75
CA ASP A 163 -10.70 14.62 13.98
C ASP A 163 -11.81 13.54 14.16
N LEU A 164 -12.17 12.80 13.10
CA LEU A 164 -13.07 11.64 13.20
C LEU A 164 -12.39 10.41 13.82
N GLY A 165 -11.07 10.43 13.99
CA GLY A 165 -10.30 9.32 14.56
C GLY A 165 -9.88 8.28 13.52
N VAL A 166 -9.67 8.66 12.26
CA VAL A 166 -9.07 7.78 11.25
C VAL A 166 -7.68 7.33 11.69
N ASP A 167 -7.31 6.07 11.42
CA ASP A 167 -6.02 5.53 11.88
C ASP A 167 -4.85 6.14 11.09
N PHE A 168 -5.01 6.37 9.78
CA PHE A 168 -4.04 7.04 8.92
C PHE A 168 -4.73 7.68 7.73
N LEU A 169 -4.14 8.76 7.21
CA LEU A 169 -4.75 9.64 6.22
C LEU A 169 -3.90 9.75 4.96
N ALA A 170 -4.48 9.40 3.83
CA ALA A 170 -3.91 9.68 2.51
C ALA A 170 -4.22 11.12 2.10
N ALA A 171 -3.21 11.82 1.60
CA ALA A 171 -3.34 13.20 1.17
C ALA A 171 -2.63 13.43 -0.17
N GLY A 172 -3.30 14.10 -1.09
CA GLY A 172 -2.70 14.56 -2.33
C GLY A 172 -1.63 15.63 -2.07
N ILE A 173 -0.37 15.31 -2.33
CA ILE A 173 0.79 16.22 -2.16
C ILE A 173 1.65 16.30 -3.43
N GLY A 174 1.03 16.08 -4.60
CA GLY A 174 1.72 16.05 -5.89
C GLY A 174 2.25 14.68 -6.28
N ASN A 175 1.92 13.65 -5.54
CA ASN A 175 2.19 12.24 -5.84
C ASN A 175 1.26 11.73 -6.94
N ILE A 176 1.74 10.71 -7.68
CA ILE A 176 1.10 10.20 -8.89
C ILE A 176 1.15 8.67 -8.89
N HIS A 177 0.03 8.02 -9.24
CA HIS A 177 0.02 6.59 -9.54
C HIS A 177 0.67 6.30 -10.90
N GLY A 178 1.38 5.18 -10.99
CA GLY A 178 2.05 4.76 -12.22
C GLY A 178 3.44 5.38 -12.38
N LYS A 179 3.82 5.68 -13.64
CA LYS A 179 5.15 6.22 -13.95
C LYS A 179 5.14 7.75 -13.87
N TYR A 180 6.08 8.29 -13.12
CA TYR A 180 6.26 9.74 -13.03
C TYR A 180 6.77 10.32 -14.35
N PRO A 181 6.19 11.44 -14.85
CA PRO A 181 6.71 12.11 -16.04
C PRO A 181 8.05 12.78 -15.74
N ALA A 182 8.89 12.95 -16.79
CA ALA A 182 10.23 13.53 -16.65
C ALA A 182 10.23 14.97 -16.09
N ASN A 183 9.14 15.70 -16.25
CA ASN A 183 8.94 17.06 -15.75
C ASN A 183 8.19 17.14 -14.42
N TRP A 184 8.08 16.04 -13.69
CA TRP A 184 7.44 16.04 -12.37
C TRP A 184 8.20 16.95 -11.40
N ALA A 185 7.46 17.84 -10.71
CA ALA A 185 8.05 18.86 -9.84
C ALA A 185 8.55 18.33 -8.48
N GLY A 186 8.26 17.07 -8.15
CA GLY A 186 8.50 16.50 -6.82
C GLY A 186 7.30 16.60 -5.89
N LEU A 187 7.45 16.05 -4.69
CA LEU A 187 6.44 16.13 -3.63
C LEU A 187 6.36 17.56 -3.07
N ASN A 188 5.16 18.00 -2.74
CA ASN A 188 4.92 19.28 -2.08
C ASN A 188 5.10 19.13 -0.55
N PHE A 189 6.33 19.33 -0.09
CA PHE A 189 6.69 19.17 1.32
C PHE A 189 6.08 20.25 2.22
N ASP A 190 5.89 21.47 1.70
CA ASP A 190 5.24 22.56 2.45
C ASP A 190 3.79 22.18 2.77
N ARG A 191 3.07 21.62 1.78
CA ARG A 191 1.71 21.11 2.00
C ARG A 191 1.70 19.92 2.98
N LEU A 192 2.65 18.99 2.87
CA LEU A 192 2.77 17.86 3.79
C LEU A 192 2.97 18.32 5.24
N GLU A 193 3.84 19.32 5.46
CA GLU A 193 4.09 19.89 6.78
C GLU A 193 2.86 20.64 7.33
N GLU A 194 2.15 21.41 6.48
CA GLU A 194 0.89 22.04 6.87
C GLU A 194 -0.13 21.00 7.35
N ILE A 195 -0.33 19.92 6.59
CA ILE A 195 -1.26 18.84 6.94
C ILE A 195 -0.86 18.19 8.26
N GLN A 196 0.42 17.82 8.43
CA GLN A 196 0.92 17.20 9.65
C GLN A 196 0.67 18.08 10.89
N ASN A 197 0.86 19.39 10.76
CA ASN A 197 0.64 20.33 11.85
C ASN A 197 -0.84 20.45 12.22
N VAL A 198 -1.74 20.57 11.27
CA VAL A 198 -3.19 20.74 11.56
C VAL A 198 -3.88 19.45 12.00
N THR A 199 -3.36 18.28 11.61
CA THR A 199 -3.91 16.98 11.99
C THR A 199 -3.38 16.48 13.35
N ASN A 200 -2.61 17.31 14.07
CA ASN A 200 -2.01 16.97 15.36
C ASN A 200 -1.16 15.68 15.34
N GLY A 201 -0.43 15.46 14.24
CA GLY A 201 0.42 14.30 14.11
C GLY A 201 -0.32 13.01 13.74
N ASN A 202 -1.44 13.09 13.04
CA ASN A 202 -2.07 11.88 12.48
C ASN A 202 -1.11 11.21 11.49
N PRO A 203 -0.91 9.88 11.55
CA PRO A 203 -0.08 9.18 10.57
C PRO A 203 -0.54 9.43 9.13
N LEU A 204 0.36 9.83 8.25
CA LEU A 204 0.06 10.13 6.85
C LEU A 204 0.50 9.00 5.91
N VAL A 205 -0.16 8.92 4.77
CA VAL A 205 0.09 7.91 3.74
C VAL A 205 0.57 8.57 2.45
N LEU A 206 1.62 8.01 1.87
CA LEU A 206 2.12 8.37 0.55
C LEU A 206 1.73 7.30 -0.47
N HIS A 207 0.71 7.59 -1.27
CA HIS A 207 0.37 6.78 -2.45
C HIS A 207 1.31 7.06 -3.61
N GLY A 208 1.36 6.16 -4.60
CA GLY A 208 2.21 6.31 -5.78
C GLY A 208 3.71 6.34 -5.45
N GLY A 209 4.15 5.58 -4.46
CA GLY A 209 5.55 5.56 -4.01
C GLY A 209 6.55 5.03 -5.02
N SER A 210 6.09 4.30 -6.06
CA SER A 210 6.93 3.78 -7.14
C SER A 210 7.59 4.91 -7.94
N GLY A 211 8.93 4.91 -8.01
CA GLY A 211 9.67 5.89 -8.83
C GLY A 211 9.93 7.24 -8.17
N ILE A 212 9.49 7.46 -6.94
CA ILE A 212 9.89 8.64 -6.16
C ILE A 212 11.35 8.50 -5.71
N PRO A 213 12.20 9.52 -5.89
CA PRO A 213 13.57 9.48 -5.39
C PRO A 213 13.64 9.19 -3.87
N ARG A 214 14.59 8.34 -3.49
CA ARG A 214 14.76 7.88 -2.12
C ARG A 214 14.79 9.02 -1.08
N GLU A 215 15.52 10.08 -1.38
CA GLU A 215 15.64 11.25 -0.51
C GLU A 215 14.30 11.97 -0.29
N GLN A 216 13.41 11.97 -1.30
CA GLN A 216 12.07 12.55 -1.16
C GLN A 216 11.16 11.68 -0.29
N VAL A 217 11.23 10.35 -0.46
CA VAL A 217 10.50 9.41 0.41
C VAL A 217 10.97 9.56 1.86
N GLN A 218 12.27 9.58 2.09
CA GLN A 218 12.85 9.73 3.44
C GLN A 218 12.48 11.07 4.07
N LYS A 219 12.49 12.17 3.29
CA LYS A 219 12.02 13.47 3.78
C LYS A 219 10.53 13.44 4.13
N ALA A 220 9.69 12.83 3.30
CA ALA A 220 8.27 12.69 3.59
C ALA A 220 8.02 11.91 4.90
N ILE A 221 8.81 10.86 5.16
CA ILE A 221 8.74 10.09 6.41
C ILE A 221 9.08 10.97 7.62
N THR A 222 10.09 11.82 7.53
CA THR A 222 10.41 12.76 8.64
C THR A 222 9.30 13.79 8.87
N LEU A 223 8.41 14.00 7.91
CA LEU A 223 7.26 14.90 7.98
C LEU A 223 5.93 14.18 8.25
N GLY A 224 5.97 12.94 8.75
CA GLY A 224 4.79 12.22 9.25
C GLY A 224 4.24 11.12 8.35
N VAL A 225 4.81 10.90 7.17
CA VAL A 225 4.44 9.73 6.34
C VAL A 225 4.86 8.44 7.06
N SER A 226 3.91 7.56 7.31
CA SER A 226 4.08 6.32 8.07
C SER A 226 3.69 5.07 7.28
N LYS A 227 3.14 5.24 6.09
CA LYS A 227 2.82 4.20 5.10
C LYS A 227 3.18 4.70 3.70
N VAL A 228 3.80 3.83 2.90
CA VAL A 228 4.12 4.13 1.49
C VAL A 228 3.61 3.01 0.60
N ASN A 229 2.76 3.35 -0.36
CA ASN A 229 2.22 2.40 -1.35
C ASN A 229 3.18 2.20 -2.52
N VAL A 230 3.44 0.94 -2.87
CA VAL A 230 4.28 0.53 -4.00
C VAL A 230 3.57 -0.55 -4.81
N ASN A 231 3.29 -0.27 -6.08
CA ASN A 231 2.67 -1.20 -7.01
C ASN A 231 3.47 -1.31 -8.31
N THR A 232 3.54 -0.24 -9.08
CA THR A 232 4.11 -0.20 -10.43
C THR A 232 5.54 -0.76 -10.48
N GLU A 233 6.37 -0.46 -9.51
CA GLU A 233 7.77 -0.89 -9.49
C GLU A 233 7.90 -2.41 -9.35
N CYS A 234 7.04 -3.05 -8.52
CA CYS A 234 6.96 -4.50 -8.43
C CYS A 234 6.54 -5.14 -9.78
N GLN A 235 5.59 -4.52 -10.47
CA GLN A 235 5.15 -4.99 -11.79
C GLN A 235 6.27 -4.90 -12.82
N LEU A 236 7.03 -3.80 -12.82
CA LEU A 236 8.13 -3.58 -13.77
C LEU A 236 9.28 -4.55 -13.57
N VAL A 237 9.73 -4.78 -12.32
CA VAL A 237 10.83 -5.72 -12.06
C VAL A 237 10.44 -7.16 -12.35
N PHE A 238 9.19 -7.54 -12.07
CA PHE A 238 8.66 -8.85 -12.42
C PHE A 238 8.67 -9.08 -13.94
N ALA A 239 8.12 -8.12 -14.69
CA ALA A 239 8.04 -8.20 -16.15
C ALA A 239 9.44 -8.27 -16.78
N GLU A 240 10.37 -7.45 -16.30
CA GLU A 240 11.74 -7.43 -16.82
C GLU A 240 12.49 -8.74 -16.53
N ALA A 241 12.43 -9.26 -15.32
CA ALA A 241 13.09 -10.51 -14.95
C ALA A 241 12.52 -11.70 -15.73
N THR A 242 11.20 -11.75 -15.92
CA THR A 242 10.54 -12.79 -16.72
C THR A 242 10.93 -12.68 -18.19
N ARG A 243 11.00 -11.46 -18.75
CA ARG A 243 11.47 -11.24 -20.14
C ARG A 243 12.90 -11.73 -20.32
N LYS A 244 13.83 -11.35 -19.44
CA LYS A 244 15.23 -11.81 -19.49
C LYS A 244 15.34 -13.34 -19.45
N TYR A 245 14.50 -14.01 -18.66
CA TYR A 245 14.46 -15.47 -18.62
C TYR A 245 14.07 -16.07 -19.97
N ILE A 246 13.07 -15.53 -20.62
CA ILE A 246 12.58 -15.97 -21.95
C ILE A 246 13.60 -15.63 -23.02
N GLU A 247 14.14 -14.41 -23.07
CA GLU A 247 15.14 -14.00 -24.05
C GLU A 247 16.44 -14.80 -23.97
N ALA A 248 16.77 -15.30 -22.78
CA ALA A 248 17.89 -16.21 -22.58
C ALA A 248 17.58 -17.68 -23.00
N GLY A 249 16.39 -17.95 -23.51
CA GLY A 249 15.95 -19.32 -23.95
C GLY A 249 15.75 -20.30 -22.80
N LYS A 250 15.70 -19.83 -21.55
CA LYS A 250 15.58 -20.70 -20.37
C LYS A 250 14.25 -21.44 -20.29
N ASP A 251 13.19 -20.88 -20.87
CA ASP A 251 11.88 -21.51 -21.01
C ASP A 251 11.92 -22.78 -21.91
N GLN A 252 12.91 -22.87 -22.79
CA GLN A 252 13.08 -24.00 -23.73
C GLN A 252 14.06 -25.07 -23.19
N GLU A 253 14.80 -24.81 -22.12
CA GLU A 253 15.73 -25.75 -21.48
C GLU A 253 14.99 -26.68 -20.51
N GLY A 254 14.97 -27.99 -20.78
CA GLY A 254 14.31 -28.98 -19.92
C GLY A 254 12.82 -28.65 -19.71
N LYS A 255 12.41 -28.38 -18.46
CA LYS A 255 11.06 -27.94 -18.08
C LYS A 255 11.03 -26.45 -17.71
N GLY A 256 11.79 -25.60 -18.35
CA GLY A 256 11.84 -24.16 -18.09
C GLY A 256 10.51 -23.43 -18.34
N TYR A 257 9.63 -23.99 -19.19
CA TYR A 257 8.28 -23.53 -19.43
C TYR A 257 7.26 -23.81 -18.31
N ASP A 258 7.63 -24.64 -17.32
CA ASP A 258 6.78 -24.89 -16.13
C ASP A 258 6.57 -23.56 -15.40
N PRO A 259 5.29 -23.13 -15.14
CA PRO A 259 5.01 -21.82 -14.53
C PRO A 259 5.74 -21.62 -13.19
N ARG A 260 6.00 -22.68 -12.43
CA ARG A 260 6.78 -22.60 -11.18
C ARG A 260 8.24 -22.19 -11.40
N LYS A 261 8.78 -22.40 -12.60
CA LYS A 261 10.13 -21.99 -13.01
C LYS A 261 10.10 -20.68 -13.80
N LEU A 262 9.13 -20.55 -14.71
CA LEU A 262 8.97 -19.38 -15.57
C LEU A 262 8.71 -18.10 -14.76
N LEU A 263 7.89 -18.18 -13.72
CA LEU A 263 7.52 -17.04 -12.89
C LEU A 263 8.50 -16.76 -11.73
N LYS A 264 9.38 -17.71 -11.43
CA LYS A 264 10.31 -17.60 -10.29
C LYS A 264 11.25 -16.39 -10.39
N PRO A 265 11.92 -16.07 -11.52
CA PRO A 265 12.78 -14.90 -11.61
C PRO A 265 12.06 -13.59 -11.32
N GLY A 266 10.81 -13.46 -11.79
CA GLY A 266 9.97 -12.31 -11.49
C GLY A 266 9.63 -12.20 -10.00
N ALA A 267 9.24 -13.31 -9.38
CA ALA A 267 8.96 -13.35 -7.94
C ALA A 267 10.22 -13.02 -7.10
N ASP A 268 11.38 -13.57 -7.46
CA ASP A 268 12.65 -13.27 -6.80
C ASP A 268 13.01 -11.77 -6.93
N ALA A 269 12.73 -11.16 -8.08
CA ALA A 269 12.97 -9.74 -8.30
C ALA A 269 12.05 -8.86 -7.41
N ILE A 270 10.79 -9.24 -7.21
CA ILE A 270 9.89 -8.56 -6.26
C ILE A 270 10.44 -8.68 -4.83
N THR A 271 10.86 -9.87 -4.42
CA THR A 271 11.43 -10.09 -3.07
C THR A 271 12.62 -9.17 -2.83
N ALA A 272 13.55 -9.10 -3.80
CA ALA A 272 14.73 -8.24 -3.71
C ALA A 272 14.37 -6.76 -3.62
N LEU A 273 13.43 -6.29 -4.46
CA LEU A 273 12.96 -4.91 -4.47
C LEU A 273 12.29 -4.53 -3.14
N CYS A 274 11.34 -5.34 -2.67
CA CYS A 274 10.63 -5.05 -1.43
C CYS A 274 11.58 -4.99 -0.23
N LYS A 275 12.55 -5.91 -0.18
CA LYS A 275 13.58 -5.92 0.87
C LYS A 275 14.44 -4.66 0.83
N GLU A 276 14.92 -4.25 -0.35
CA GLU A 276 15.67 -3.01 -0.54
C GLU A 276 14.87 -1.79 -0.07
N MET A 277 13.57 -1.73 -0.42
CA MET A 277 12.72 -0.62 0.01
C MET A 277 12.55 -0.59 1.53
N MET A 278 12.31 -1.74 2.18
CA MET A 278 12.21 -1.83 3.64
C MET A 278 13.50 -1.40 4.34
N GLU A 279 14.66 -1.77 3.79
CA GLU A 279 15.98 -1.48 4.35
C GLU A 279 16.41 -0.02 4.09
N ASN A 280 16.28 0.44 2.85
CA ASN A 280 16.95 1.65 2.38
C ASN A 280 16.02 2.85 2.13
N PHE A 281 14.73 2.66 1.89
CA PHE A 281 13.76 3.73 1.66
C PHE A 281 12.92 4.01 2.90
N PHE A 282 12.34 2.98 3.50
CA PHE A 282 11.35 3.11 4.56
C PHE A 282 11.92 3.02 5.98
N GLY A 283 13.07 2.38 6.14
CA GLY A 283 13.69 2.17 7.45
C GLY A 283 12.90 1.21 8.35
N SER A 284 12.05 0.36 7.77
CA SER A 284 11.20 -0.58 8.51
C SER A 284 11.87 -1.94 8.79
N ALA A 285 13.02 -2.22 8.17
CA ALA A 285 13.79 -3.43 8.46
C ALA A 285 14.21 -3.51 9.93
N GLY A 286 14.00 -4.68 10.56
CA GLY A 286 14.27 -4.89 11.99
C GLY A 286 13.23 -4.26 12.93
N LYS A 287 12.08 -3.81 12.43
CA LYS A 287 11.01 -3.15 13.22
C LYS A 287 9.80 -4.04 13.48
N ALA A 288 9.93 -5.35 13.28
CA ALA A 288 8.84 -6.31 13.46
C ALA A 288 8.54 -6.68 14.93
N GLU A 289 9.26 -6.11 15.89
CA GLU A 289 9.08 -6.35 17.35
C GLU A 289 7.97 -5.50 17.97
#